data_22bc15953d72f4f6b2750134aec53d34
#
_entry.id   22bc15953d72f4f6b2750134aec53d34
#
_cell.length_a   1.000
_cell.length_b   1.000
_cell.length_c   1.000
_cell.angle_alpha   90.00
_cell.angle_beta   90.00
_cell.angle_gamma   90.00
#
_symmetry.space_group_name_H-M   'P 1'
#
loop_
_entity.id
_entity.type
_entity.pdbx_description
1 polymer ?
#
loop_
_entity_poly.entity_id
_entity_poly.type
_entity_poly.pdbx_seq_one_letter_code
_entity_poly.pdbx_strand_id
1 'polypeptide(L)'
;MNLSRRAFVGGAAAFGVAVAAPKFAFAEPSAAEKQAEADAALQKLLKLNSDLDQKVKDYAAAVDAHDAATAKMDECQAKIDDNNERIEDLQGKLGNRANNMYRDGQTTFLDVILGSNSFDDFMKNWDMLTRMNENDAKMVAETKELRADNEAQRDEYSKQEREAAYQMEEADKAVKEGTALAEQFQASYDALSSEAQALYDQERQAALAAEAQAAIEQIQQESEPESSNNNGASNNNGGNSNNGGGNNGGGDTSPSYSTNNYIPPSGSVVDFARSQIGVPYEWGGSTPNVGLDCSGLTSWCWQQATGISIGRTDGAQYSSARWRGPLSEAQPGDVLWTSGHVGICTSASGGSYIHAPQPGQTVCESSWPQFVCALRW
;
A
#
# COMPACT_ATOMS: atom_id res chain seq x y z
N MET A 1 5.81 -19.37 -31.86
CA MET A 1 6.00 -19.19 -33.34
C MET A 1 6.61 -17.82 -33.53
N ASN A 2 7.90 -17.78 -33.89
CA ASN A 2 8.59 -16.51 -34.12
C ASN A 2 8.09 -15.90 -35.43
N LEU A 3 7.17 -14.94 -35.32
CA LEU A 3 6.83 -14.08 -36.44
C LEU A 3 8.01 -13.14 -36.65
N SER A 4 8.82 -13.51 -37.64
CA SER A 4 10.02 -12.78 -38.02
C SER A 4 9.64 -11.35 -38.42
N ARG A 5 10.39 -10.36 -37.91
CA ARG A 5 10.35 -8.94 -38.27
C ARG A 5 10.35 -8.70 -39.80
N ARG A 6 10.63 -9.71 -40.60
CA ARG A 6 10.62 -9.70 -42.07
C ARG A 6 9.23 -9.75 -42.69
N ALA A 7 8.15 -10.09 -41.95
CA ALA A 7 6.79 -10.15 -42.47
C ALA A 7 6.11 -8.77 -42.60
N PHE A 8 6.67 -7.72 -41.97
CA PHE A 8 6.09 -6.39 -41.90
C PHE A 8 6.10 -5.61 -43.26
N VAL A 9 6.98 -5.95 -44.19
CA VAL A 9 7.20 -5.18 -45.44
C VAL A 9 6.36 -5.70 -46.63
N GLY A 10 5.67 -6.82 -46.51
CA GLY A 10 4.99 -7.50 -47.62
C GLY A 10 3.56 -7.05 -47.98
N GLY A 11 2.92 -6.20 -47.13
CA GLY A 11 1.49 -5.91 -47.24
C GLY A 11 1.06 -4.62 -47.93
N ALA A 12 1.98 -3.76 -48.35
CA ALA A 12 1.63 -2.45 -48.88
C ALA A 12 1.72 -2.28 -50.41
N ALA A 13 1.59 -3.35 -51.16
CA ALA A 13 1.66 -3.29 -52.63
C ALA A 13 0.39 -3.90 -53.26
N ALA A 14 -0.72 -3.17 -53.30
CA ALA A 14 -1.76 -3.32 -54.34
C ALA A 14 -2.91 -2.32 -54.10
N PHE A 15 -2.82 -1.10 -54.62
CA PHE A 15 -3.94 -0.40 -55.23
C PHE A 15 -3.34 0.68 -56.18
N GLY A 16 -3.15 0.26 -57.41
CA GLY A 16 -2.84 1.13 -58.53
C GLY A 16 -4.08 1.85 -59.01
N VAL A 17 -4.16 3.18 -58.88
CA VAL A 17 -4.96 4.01 -59.72
C VAL A 17 -3.98 4.91 -60.49
N ALA A 18 -3.85 4.66 -61.77
CA ALA A 18 -3.06 5.46 -62.69
C ALA A 18 -3.79 6.80 -62.96
N VAL A 19 -3.33 7.87 -62.34
CA VAL A 19 -3.62 9.25 -62.83
C VAL A 19 -2.28 9.83 -63.25
N ALA A 20 -2.17 10.11 -64.55
CA ALA A 20 -0.99 10.76 -65.14
C ALA A 20 -0.96 12.24 -64.75
N ALA A 21 -0.02 12.62 -63.89
CA ALA A 21 0.41 13.95 -63.58
C ALA A 21 1.94 14.01 -63.58
N PRO A 22 2.59 15.17 -63.85
CA PRO A 22 4.01 15.25 -64.20
C PRO A 22 4.91 14.80 -63.05
N LYS A 23 5.88 13.96 -63.42
CA LYS A 23 6.86 13.33 -62.53
C LYS A 23 7.79 14.37 -61.89
N PHE A 24 7.49 14.76 -60.67
CA PHE A 24 8.56 15.07 -59.72
C PHE A 24 8.90 13.73 -59.06
N ALA A 25 10.06 13.20 -59.41
CA ALA A 25 10.58 11.95 -58.81
C ALA A 25 11.02 12.23 -57.35
N PHE A 26 10.09 12.24 -56.44
CA PHE A 26 10.39 11.90 -55.08
C PHE A 26 10.57 10.38 -55.10
N ALA A 27 11.80 9.92 -54.84
CA ALA A 27 12.05 8.49 -54.62
C ALA A 27 11.15 8.03 -53.46
N GLU A 28 10.25 7.11 -53.71
CA GLU A 28 9.50 6.47 -52.62
C GLU A 28 10.55 5.83 -51.70
N PRO A 29 10.46 6.04 -50.36
CA PRO A 29 11.38 5.46 -49.43
C PRO A 29 11.43 3.94 -49.63
N SER A 30 12.64 3.37 -49.66
CA SER A 30 12.84 1.96 -49.87
C SER A 30 12.16 1.16 -48.76
N ALA A 31 11.82 -0.13 -49.00
CA ALA A 31 11.26 -0.98 -47.97
C ALA A 31 12.14 -1.06 -46.72
N ALA A 32 13.46 -0.96 -46.87
CA ALA A 32 14.41 -0.92 -45.77
C ALA A 32 14.32 0.38 -44.95
N GLU A 33 14.10 1.53 -45.60
CA GLU A 33 13.91 2.81 -44.90
C GLU A 33 12.60 2.84 -44.10
N LYS A 34 11.51 2.33 -44.67
CA LYS A 34 10.21 2.21 -43.97
C LYS A 34 10.31 1.24 -42.77
N GLN A 35 11.06 0.14 -42.91
CA GLN A 35 11.31 -0.76 -41.80
C GLN A 35 12.12 -0.11 -40.68
N ALA A 36 13.19 0.61 -41.04
CA ALA A 36 14.03 1.33 -40.05
C ALA A 36 13.22 2.42 -39.31
N GLU A 37 12.30 3.11 -40.03
CA GLU A 37 11.42 4.12 -39.42
C GLU A 37 10.41 3.48 -38.44
N ALA A 38 9.82 2.33 -38.81
CA ALA A 38 8.94 1.58 -37.95
C ALA A 38 9.65 1.05 -36.69
N ASP A 39 10.85 0.49 -36.86
CA ASP A 39 11.69 0.02 -35.75
C ASP A 39 12.07 1.18 -34.79
N ALA A 40 12.40 2.35 -35.34
CA ALA A 40 12.73 3.54 -34.54
C ALA A 40 11.50 4.05 -33.76
N ALA A 41 10.32 4.06 -34.38
CA ALA A 41 9.08 4.45 -33.74
C ALA A 41 8.70 3.49 -32.59
N LEU A 42 8.88 2.18 -32.81
CA LEU A 42 8.67 1.13 -31.81
C LEU A 42 9.62 1.33 -30.61
N GLN A 43 10.89 1.53 -30.83
CA GLN A 43 11.87 1.79 -29.78
C GLN A 43 11.54 3.06 -28.97
N LYS A 44 11.06 4.11 -29.65
CA LYS A 44 10.60 5.34 -28.98
C LYS A 44 9.42 5.06 -28.06
N LEU A 45 8.44 4.28 -28.50
CA LEU A 45 7.28 3.92 -27.68
C LEU A 45 7.64 3.06 -26.48
N LEU A 46 8.51 2.06 -26.66
CA LEU A 46 9.00 1.23 -25.57
C LEU A 46 9.73 2.07 -24.51
N LYS A 47 10.52 3.06 -24.95
CA LYS A 47 11.17 3.98 -24.02
C LYS A 47 10.16 4.86 -23.28
N LEU A 48 9.21 5.49 -24.00
CA LEU A 48 8.17 6.32 -23.36
C LEU A 48 7.35 5.52 -22.36
N ASN A 49 7.05 4.26 -22.67
CA ASN A 49 6.35 3.40 -21.73
C ASN A 49 7.19 3.09 -20.47
N SER A 50 8.49 2.80 -20.63
CA SER A 50 9.39 2.62 -19.48
C SER A 50 9.51 3.88 -18.62
N ASP A 51 9.57 5.05 -19.23
CA ASP A 51 9.61 6.34 -18.54
C ASP A 51 8.28 6.59 -17.78
N LEU A 52 7.13 6.20 -18.37
CA LEU A 52 5.82 6.23 -17.71
C LEU A 52 5.76 5.27 -16.51
N ASP A 53 6.19 4.02 -16.69
CA ASP A 53 6.24 3.02 -15.61
C ASP A 53 7.09 3.53 -14.42
N GLN A 54 8.18 4.26 -14.71
CA GLN A 54 8.98 4.89 -13.65
C GLN A 54 8.20 5.99 -12.93
N LYS A 55 7.42 6.82 -13.64
CA LYS A 55 6.59 7.86 -13.00
C LYS A 55 5.45 7.27 -12.17
N VAL A 56 4.90 6.13 -12.55
CA VAL A 56 3.94 5.37 -11.71
C VAL A 56 4.59 4.99 -10.39
N LYS A 57 5.82 4.46 -10.44
CA LYS A 57 6.56 4.07 -9.23
C LYS A 57 6.91 5.28 -8.35
N ASP A 58 7.36 6.40 -8.97
CA ASP A 58 7.66 7.64 -8.26
C ASP A 58 6.41 8.17 -7.53
N TYR A 59 5.26 8.20 -8.21
CA TYR A 59 3.98 8.61 -7.63
C TYR A 59 3.56 7.68 -6.48
N ALA A 60 3.59 6.37 -6.70
CA ALA A 60 3.23 5.39 -5.68
C ALA A 60 4.10 5.55 -4.43
N ALA A 61 5.42 5.66 -4.59
CA ALA A 61 6.34 5.85 -3.48
C ALA A 61 6.06 7.15 -2.69
N ALA A 62 5.74 8.24 -3.40
CA ALA A 62 5.40 9.51 -2.75
C ALA A 62 4.09 9.43 -1.97
N VAL A 63 3.05 8.80 -2.52
CA VAL A 63 1.77 8.59 -1.82
C VAL A 63 1.95 7.68 -0.60
N ASP A 64 2.66 6.57 -0.73
CA ASP A 64 2.92 5.64 0.38
C ASP A 64 3.72 6.34 1.51
N ALA A 65 4.70 7.18 1.16
CA ALA A 65 5.46 7.96 2.13
C ALA A 65 4.61 9.05 2.82
N HIS A 66 3.71 9.71 2.07
CA HIS A 66 2.73 10.64 2.63
C HIS A 66 1.81 9.95 3.65
N ASP A 67 1.25 8.80 3.30
CA ASP A 67 0.35 8.04 4.17
C ASP A 67 1.07 7.55 5.44
N ALA A 68 2.33 7.12 5.31
CA ALA A 68 3.17 6.74 6.44
C ALA A 68 3.47 7.93 7.37
N ALA A 69 3.72 9.13 6.83
CA ALA A 69 3.93 10.34 7.62
C ALA A 69 2.64 10.75 8.35
N THR A 70 1.49 10.68 7.68
CA THR A 70 0.17 10.96 8.27
C THR A 70 -0.16 10.00 9.41
N ALA A 71 0.08 8.70 9.24
CA ALA A 71 -0.11 7.71 10.31
C ALA A 71 0.75 8.00 11.56
N LYS A 72 1.98 8.48 11.36
CA LYS A 72 2.82 8.92 12.48
C LYS A 72 2.32 10.19 13.16
N MET A 73 1.73 11.12 12.40
CA MET A 73 1.08 12.30 12.98
C MET A 73 -0.08 11.89 13.90
N ASP A 74 -0.92 10.95 13.46
CA ASP A 74 -2.01 10.41 14.26
C ASP A 74 -1.51 9.71 15.53
N GLU A 75 -0.41 8.95 15.45
CA GLU A 75 0.24 8.33 16.61
C GLU A 75 0.76 9.37 17.61
N CYS A 76 1.42 10.43 17.12
CA CYS A 76 1.89 11.52 17.98
C CYS A 76 0.72 12.23 18.66
N GLN A 77 -0.37 12.51 17.94
CA GLN A 77 -1.55 13.15 18.50
C GLN A 77 -2.19 12.28 19.58
N ALA A 78 -2.35 10.98 19.34
CA ALA A 78 -2.91 10.05 20.32
C ALA A 78 -2.08 10.02 21.62
N LYS A 79 -0.73 10.02 21.52
CA LYS A 79 0.14 10.10 22.70
C LYS A 79 0.00 11.40 23.46
N ILE A 80 -0.11 12.54 22.74
CA ILE A 80 -0.34 13.86 23.36
C ILE A 80 -1.66 13.87 24.13
N ASP A 81 -2.70 13.29 23.58
CA ASP A 81 -4.02 13.25 24.20
C ASP A 81 -4.01 12.37 25.46
N ASP A 82 -3.41 11.18 25.41
CA ASP A 82 -3.21 10.28 26.56
C ASP A 82 -2.39 10.93 27.69
N ASN A 83 -1.28 11.57 27.32
CA ASN A 83 -0.45 12.31 28.26
C ASN A 83 -1.21 13.49 28.91
N ASN A 84 -2.04 14.20 28.15
CA ASN A 84 -2.84 15.30 28.66
C ASN A 84 -3.90 14.81 29.66
N GLU A 85 -4.60 13.72 29.38
CA GLU A 85 -5.55 13.11 30.31
C GLU A 85 -4.85 12.71 31.62
N ARG A 86 -3.66 12.11 31.51
CA ARG A 86 -2.87 11.75 32.69
C ARG A 86 -2.39 12.96 33.48
N ILE A 87 -1.97 14.03 32.81
CA ILE A 87 -1.57 15.29 33.45
C ILE A 87 -2.76 15.89 34.20
N GLU A 88 -3.97 15.91 33.63
CA GLU A 88 -5.20 16.38 34.29
C GLU A 88 -5.50 15.60 35.56
N ASP A 89 -5.44 14.27 35.51
CA ASP A 89 -5.64 13.42 36.70
C ASP A 89 -4.65 13.75 37.82
N LEU A 90 -3.36 13.85 37.48
CA LEU A 90 -2.29 14.19 38.46
C LEU A 90 -2.47 15.58 39.05
N GLN A 91 -2.81 16.57 38.20
CA GLN A 91 -3.07 17.94 38.66
C GLN A 91 -4.33 18.03 39.53
N GLY A 92 -5.39 17.27 39.19
CA GLY A 92 -6.60 17.16 40.00
C GLY A 92 -6.30 16.62 41.41
N LYS A 93 -5.48 15.56 41.50
CA LYS A 93 -5.05 14.98 42.78
C LYS A 93 -4.23 15.97 43.60
N LEU A 94 -3.24 16.63 43.00
CA LEU A 94 -2.40 17.65 43.66
C LEU A 94 -3.24 18.88 44.07
N GLY A 95 -4.16 19.33 43.22
CA GLY A 95 -5.06 20.45 43.48
C GLY A 95 -6.02 20.18 44.64
N ASN A 96 -6.62 19.01 44.68
CA ASN A 96 -7.49 18.59 45.80
C ASN A 96 -6.70 18.56 47.13
N ARG A 97 -5.47 18.08 47.11
CA ARG A 97 -4.62 18.04 48.27
C ARG A 97 -4.22 19.45 48.72
N ALA A 98 -3.80 20.31 47.82
CA ALA A 98 -3.48 21.71 48.12
C ALA A 98 -4.69 22.45 48.73
N ASN A 99 -5.90 22.21 48.18
CA ASN A 99 -7.14 22.78 48.70
C ASN A 99 -7.45 22.28 50.13
N ASN A 100 -7.28 21.00 50.38
CA ASN A 100 -7.46 20.45 51.75
C ASN A 100 -6.47 21.02 52.72
N MET A 101 -5.17 21.10 52.35
CA MET A 101 -4.15 21.76 53.19
C MET A 101 -4.47 23.21 53.46
N TYR A 102 -5.03 23.95 52.50
CA TYR A 102 -5.42 25.35 52.68
C TYR A 102 -6.62 25.50 53.61
N ARG A 103 -7.67 24.64 53.43
CA ARG A 103 -8.90 24.68 54.22
C ARG A 103 -8.70 24.26 55.67
N ASP A 104 -7.89 23.24 55.87
CA ASP A 104 -7.64 22.66 57.21
C ASP A 104 -6.56 23.42 57.99
N GLY A 105 -5.85 24.37 57.32
CA GLY A 105 -4.86 25.26 57.92
C GLY A 105 -3.50 24.57 58.21
N GLN A 106 -2.45 25.39 58.46
CA GLN A 106 -1.12 24.87 58.84
C GLN A 106 -1.09 24.17 60.22
N THR A 107 -2.17 24.32 60.99
CA THR A 107 -2.34 23.70 62.31
C THR A 107 -2.41 22.20 62.25
N THR A 108 -2.98 21.61 61.18
CA THR A 108 -3.20 20.14 61.07
C THR A 108 -1.88 19.33 61.07
N PHE A 109 -0.81 19.87 60.47
CA PHE A 109 0.50 19.20 60.49
C PHE A 109 1.11 19.17 61.91
N LEU A 110 1.07 20.32 62.58
CA LEU A 110 1.59 20.43 63.95
C LEU A 110 0.69 19.69 64.95
N ASP A 111 -0.65 19.72 64.73
CA ASP A 111 -1.60 19.01 65.60
C ASP A 111 -1.46 17.49 65.50
N VAL A 112 -1.22 16.95 64.30
CA VAL A 112 -0.98 15.51 64.06
C VAL A 112 0.33 15.06 64.69
N ILE A 113 1.38 15.92 64.67
CA ILE A 113 2.67 15.59 65.28
C ILE A 113 2.66 15.81 66.81
N LEU A 114 2.14 16.94 67.24
CA LEU A 114 2.13 17.31 68.70
C LEU A 114 0.97 16.69 69.46
N GLY A 115 -0.12 16.33 68.76
CA GLY A 115 -1.30 15.68 69.35
C GLY A 115 -1.17 14.15 69.51
N SER A 116 -0.02 13.55 69.21
CA SER A 116 0.22 12.12 69.33
C SER A 116 0.26 11.71 70.83
N ASN A 117 -0.57 10.74 71.23
CA ASN A 117 -0.68 10.28 72.61
C ASN A 117 0.43 9.31 73.02
N SER A 118 1.22 8.82 72.06
CA SER A 118 2.35 7.93 72.28
C SER A 118 3.45 8.15 71.25
N PHE A 119 4.69 7.73 71.60
CA PHE A 119 5.80 7.76 70.64
C PHE A 119 5.54 6.88 69.42
N ASP A 120 4.81 5.80 69.59
CA ASP A 120 4.40 4.88 68.53
C ASP A 120 3.43 5.55 67.53
N ASP A 121 2.48 6.32 68.01
CA ASP A 121 1.56 7.11 67.19
C ASP A 121 2.28 8.26 66.46
N PHE A 122 3.23 8.92 67.12
CA PHE A 122 4.08 9.91 66.47
C PHE A 122 4.85 9.31 65.32
N MET A 123 5.48 8.15 65.48
CA MET A 123 6.24 7.47 64.42
C MET A 123 5.35 7.07 63.23
N LYS A 124 4.12 6.57 63.48
CA LYS A 124 3.16 6.24 62.44
C LYS A 124 2.71 7.47 61.68
N ASN A 125 2.41 8.57 62.36
CA ASN A 125 2.01 9.82 61.73
C ASN A 125 3.15 10.44 60.89
N TRP A 126 4.39 10.38 61.41
CA TRP A 126 5.57 10.82 60.71
C TRP A 126 5.79 9.99 59.39
N ASP A 127 5.70 8.67 59.49
CA ASP A 127 5.83 7.79 58.33
C ASP A 127 4.73 8.06 57.26
N MET A 128 3.49 8.26 57.72
CA MET A 128 2.39 8.59 56.83
C MET A 128 2.63 9.95 56.11
N LEU A 129 3.08 11.01 56.80
CA LEU A 129 3.38 12.30 56.20
C LEU A 129 4.56 12.23 55.22
N THR A 130 5.58 11.45 55.56
CA THR A 130 6.73 11.23 54.67
C THR A 130 6.28 10.56 53.38
N ARG A 131 5.50 9.48 53.44
CA ARG A 131 4.96 8.80 52.27
C ARG A 131 4.06 9.70 51.43
N MET A 132 3.26 10.55 52.07
CA MET A 132 2.38 11.50 51.36
C MET A 132 3.22 12.53 50.57
N ASN A 133 4.30 13.06 51.16
CA ASN A 133 5.20 14.01 50.51
C ASN A 133 5.98 13.33 49.34
N GLU A 134 6.41 12.09 49.53
CA GLU A 134 7.05 11.31 48.47
C GLU A 134 6.10 11.07 47.28
N ASN A 135 4.82 10.76 47.54
CA ASN A 135 3.82 10.59 46.48
C ASN A 135 3.57 11.90 45.73
N ASP A 136 3.51 13.04 46.42
CA ASP A 136 3.36 14.34 45.74
C ASP A 136 4.58 14.65 44.87
N ALA A 137 5.79 14.41 45.40
CA ALA A 137 7.00 14.61 44.63
C ALA A 137 7.03 13.73 43.37
N LYS A 138 6.56 12.47 43.48
CA LYS A 138 6.40 11.56 42.30
C LYS A 138 5.38 12.10 41.31
N MET A 139 4.20 12.54 41.74
CA MET A 139 3.18 13.12 40.86
C MET A 139 3.68 14.37 40.12
N VAL A 140 4.44 15.25 40.82
CA VAL A 140 5.07 16.43 40.20
C VAL A 140 6.14 16.00 39.18
N ALA A 141 6.97 15.01 39.51
CA ALA A 141 8.01 14.51 38.61
C ALA A 141 7.36 13.88 37.33
N GLU A 142 6.36 13.04 37.50
CA GLU A 142 5.59 12.42 36.40
C GLU A 142 4.93 13.48 35.50
N THR A 143 4.32 14.53 36.10
CA THR A 143 3.72 15.63 35.33
C THR A 143 4.76 16.37 34.49
N LYS A 144 5.98 16.56 35.02
CA LYS A 144 7.05 17.19 34.25
C LYS A 144 7.55 16.32 33.12
N GLU A 145 7.68 15.02 33.34
CA GLU A 145 8.08 14.04 32.32
C GLU A 145 7.05 13.97 31.18
N LEU A 146 5.77 13.86 31.51
CA LEU A 146 4.70 13.86 30.51
C LEU A 146 4.64 15.15 29.68
N ARG A 147 4.91 16.30 30.30
CA ARG A 147 5.00 17.57 29.56
C ARG A 147 6.21 17.62 28.62
N ALA A 148 7.35 17.10 29.05
CA ALA A 148 8.52 17.00 28.19
C ALA A 148 8.29 16.03 27.02
N ASP A 149 7.61 14.90 27.28
CA ASP A 149 7.21 13.99 26.21
C ASP A 149 6.23 14.64 25.25
N ASN A 150 5.23 15.38 25.73
CA ASN A 150 4.32 16.15 24.87
C ASN A 150 5.05 17.16 23.97
N GLU A 151 6.09 17.80 24.46
CA GLU A 151 6.93 18.71 23.66
C GLU A 151 7.65 17.92 22.55
N ALA A 152 8.25 16.78 22.88
CA ALA A 152 8.90 15.89 21.90
C ALA A 152 7.91 15.34 20.85
N GLN A 153 6.69 14.95 21.26
CA GLN A 153 5.65 14.49 20.33
C GLN A 153 5.18 15.61 19.38
N ARG A 154 5.07 16.85 19.86
CA ARG A 154 4.74 18.00 19.00
C ARG A 154 5.83 18.30 17.98
N ASP A 155 7.09 18.18 18.39
CA ASP A 155 8.22 18.37 17.48
C ASP A 155 8.23 17.29 16.38
N GLU A 156 8.00 16.04 16.76
CA GLU A 156 7.89 14.94 15.79
C GLU A 156 6.66 15.11 14.89
N TYR A 157 5.49 15.50 15.41
CA TYR A 157 4.30 15.81 14.62
C TYR A 157 4.61 16.86 13.55
N SER A 158 5.25 17.98 13.95
CA SER A 158 5.62 19.06 13.02
C SER A 158 6.62 18.62 11.95
N LYS A 159 7.48 17.66 12.27
CA LYS A 159 8.42 17.07 11.30
C LYS A 159 7.66 16.19 10.31
N GLN A 160 6.75 15.35 10.78
CA GLN A 160 5.94 14.49 9.91
C GLN A 160 4.97 15.30 9.03
N GLU A 161 4.42 16.40 9.54
CA GLU A 161 3.59 17.33 8.76
C GLU A 161 4.37 17.91 7.56
N ARG A 162 5.63 18.33 7.78
CA ARG A 162 6.49 18.81 6.68
C ARG A 162 6.83 17.69 5.70
N GLU A 163 7.08 16.48 6.19
CA GLU A 163 7.34 15.31 5.34
C GLU A 163 6.12 14.98 4.48
N ALA A 164 4.92 14.92 5.08
CA ALA A 164 3.69 14.67 4.36
C ALA A 164 3.44 15.73 3.25
N ALA A 165 3.67 17.00 3.55
CA ALA A 165 3.53 18.07 2.57
C ALA A 165 4.54 17.95 1.42
N TYR A 166 5.80 17.61 1.72
CA TYR A 166 6.84 17.38 0.72
C TYR A 166 6.49 16.19 -0.19
N GLN A 167 6.05 15.09 0.37
CA GLN A 167 5.68 13.90 -0.40
C GLN A 167 4.46 14.15 -1.30
N MET A 168 3.50 14.96 -0.86
CA MET A 168 2.38 15.37 -1.69
C MET A 168 2.83 16.25 -2.87
N GLU A 169 3.81 17.13 -2.69
CA GLU A 169 4.40 17.92 -3.77
C GLU A 169 5.13 17.02 -4.80
N GLU A 170 5.89 16.02 -4.34
CA GLU A 170 6.54 15.05 -5.23
C GLU A 170 5.53 14.18 -5.99
N ALA A 171 4.43 13.78 -5.34
CA ALA A 171 3.33 13.06 -6.00
C ALA A 171 2.69 13.92 -7.11
N ASP A 172 2.38 15.19 -6.83
CA ASP A 172 1.84 16.16 -7.81
C ASP A 172 2.78 16.36 -8.99
N LYS A 173 4.08 16.43 -8.74
CA LYS A 173 5.11 16.53 -9.78
C LYS A 173 5.15 15.28 -10.64
N ALA A 174 5.14 14.09 -10.02
CA ALA A 174 5.11 12.83 -10.75
C ALA A 174 3.85 12.73 -11.64
N VAL A 175 2.68 13.18 -11.17
CA VAL A 175 1.44 13.23 -11.95
C VAL A 175 1.59 14.14 -13.16
N LYS A 176 2.11 15.36 -13.00
CA LYS A 176 2.30 16.31 -14.12
C LYS A 176 3.27 15.78 -15.18
N GLU A 177 4.40 15.24 -14.74
CA GLU A 177 5.40 14.66 -15.64
C GLU A 177 4.86 13.40 -16.33
N GLY A 178 4.14 12.53 -15.60
CA GLY A 178 3.50 11.34 -16.13
C GLY A 178 2.41 11.66 -17.15
N THR A 179 1.58 12.67 -16.89
CA THR A 179 0.55 13.14 -17.85
C THR A 179 1.20 13.62 -19.16
N ALA A 180 2.26 14.43 -19.07
CA ALA A 180 2.97 14.91 -20.26
C ALA A 180 3.61 13.76 -21.07
N LEU A 181 4.14 12.74 -20.39
CA LEU A 181 4.66 11.53 -21.04
C LEU A 181 3.54 10.71 -21.68
N ALA A 182 2.39 10.59 -21.00
CA ALA A 182 1.22 9.89 -21.51
C ALA A 182 0.68 10.52 -22.81
N GLU A 183 0.61 11.86 -22.87
CA GLU A 183 0.22 12.59 -24.08
C GLU A 183 1.21 12.36 -25.23
N GLN A 184 2.52 12.35 -24.94
CA GLN A 184 3.55 12.05 -25.95
C GLN A 184 3.49 10.61 -26.42
N PHE A 185 3.22 9.67 -25.50
CA PHE A 185 3.01 8.27 -25.82
C PHE A 185 1.80 8.11 -26.74
N GLN A 186 0.65 8.69 -26.37
CA GLN A 186 -0.57 8.63 -27.15
C GLN A 186 -0.37 9.17 -28.57
N ALA A 187 0.19 10.36 -28.71
CA ALA A 187 0.47 10.94 -30.01
C ALA A 187 1.42 10.08 -30.86
N SER A 188 2.40 9.42 -30.23
CA SER A 188 3.34 8.55 -30.92
C SER A 188 2.71 7.21 -31.30
N TYR A 189 1.82 6.66 -30.49
CA TYR A 189 1.09 5.43 -30.74
C TYR A 189 0.05 5.61 -31.86
N ASP A 190 -0.72 6.70 -31.83
CA ASP A 190 -1.73 7.00 -32.84
C ASP A 190 -1.13 7.28 -34.24
N ALA A 191 0.14 7.70 -34.28
CA ALA A 191 0.88 7.90 -35.53
C ALA A 191 1.35 6.58 -36.18
N LEU A 192 1.25 5.45 -35.47
CA LEU A 192 1.62 4.14 -36.01
C LEU A 192 0.55 3.59 -36.96
N SER A 193 0.97 2.72 -37.88
CA SER A 193 0.03 1.86 -38.60
C SER A 193 -0.61 0.81 -37.66
N SER A 194 -1.76 0.28 -38.04
CA SER A 194 -2.44 -0.75 -37.26
C SER A 194 -1.60 -2.02 -37.05
N GLU A 195 -0.76 -2.37 -38.01
CA GLU A 195 0.17 -3.50 -37.89
C GLU A 195 1.28 -3.21 -36.89
N ALA A 196 1.80 -1.97 -36.84
CA ALA A 196 2.83 -1.56 -35.89
C ALA A 196 2.26 -1.43 -34.47
N GLN A 197 1.01 -0.97 -34.34
CA GLN A 197 0.30 -0.97 -33.03
C GLN A 197 0.13 -2.40 -32.50
N ALA A 198 -0.33 -3.32 -33.34
CA ALA A 198 -0.49 -4.73 -32.96
C ALA A 198 0.84 -5.39 -32.53
N LEU A 199 1.94 -5.06 -33.21
CA LEU A 199 3.26 -5.56 -32.85
C LEU A 199 3.74 -4.99 -31.50
N TYR A 200 3.55 -3.69 -31.28
CA TYR A 200 3.87 -3.04 -30.02
C TYR A 200 3.11 -3.68 -28.86
N ASP A 201 1.79 -3.87 -29.00
CA ASP A 201 0.95 -4.48 -27.98
C ASP A 201 1.40 -5.91 -27.65
N GLN A 202 1.80 -6.68 -28.67
CA GLN A 202 2.33 -8.04 -28.48
C GLN A 202 3.67 -8.03 -27.74
N GLU A 203 4.62 -7.15 -28.10
CA GLU A 203 5.92 -7.03 -27.43
C GLU A 203 5.74 -6.57 -25.97
N ARG A 204 4.85 -5.60 -25.73
CA ARG A 204 4.54 -5.10 -24.37
C ARG A 204 3.96 -6.21 -23.48
N GLN A 205 2.99 -6.97 -24.01
CA GLN A 205 2.41 -8.11 -23.29
C GLN A 205 3.46 -9.18 -22.96
N ALA A 206 4.36 -9.47 -23.89
CA ALA A 206 5.45 -10.42 -23.65
C ALA A 206 6.43 -9.93 -22.58
N ALA A 207 6.73 -8.62 -22.54
CA ALA A 207 7.59 -8.02 -21.51
C ALA A 207 6.92 -8.10 -20.13
N LEU A 208 5.63 -7.76 -19.99
CA LEU A 208 4.89 -7.86 -18.74
C LEU A 208 4.84 -9.30 -18.20
N ALA A 209 4.63 -10.28 -19.09
CA ALA A 209 4.65 -11.69 -18.71
C ALA A 209 6.02 -12.14 -18.21
N ALA A 210 7.12 -11.65 -18.82
CA ALA A 210 8.47 -11.96 -18.39
C ALA A 210 8.82 -11.30 -17.03
N GLU A 211 8.39 -10.06 -16.80
CA GLU A 211 8.55 -9.37 -15.51
C GLU A 211 7.77 -10.09 -14.40
N ALA A 212 6.52 -10.50 -14.67
CA ALA A 212 5.72 -11.26 -13.72
C ALA A 212 6.38 -12.61 -13.36
N GLN A 213 6.92 -13.31 -14.35
CA GLN A 213 7.62 -14.58 -14.12
C GLN A 213 8.87 -14.38 -13.26
N ALA A 214 9.68 -13.35 -13.54
CA ALA A 214 10.86 -13.02 -12.74
C ALA A 214 10.51 -12.66 -11.28
N ALA A 215 9.41 -11.92 -11.06
CA ALA A 215 8.94 -11.59 -9.73
C ALA A 215 8.47 -12.84 -8.96
N ILE A 216 7.79 -13.78 -9.61
CA ILE A 216 7.40 -15.07 -9.02
C ILE A 216 8.62 -15.87 -8.58
N GLU A 217 9.66 -15.94 -9.44
CA GLU A 217 10.90 -16.64 -9.12
C GLU A 217 11.64 -16.02 -7.93
N GLN A 218 11.65 -14.69 -7.81
CA GLN A 218 12.21 -13.99 -6.64
C GLN A 218 11.46 -14.34 -5.34
N ILE A 219 10.14 -14.27 -5.35
CA ILE A 219 9.30 -14.61 -4.17
C ILE A 219 9.51 -16.07 -3.76
N GLN A 220 9.66 -16.99 -4.70
CA GLN A 220 9.93 -18.40 -4.42
C GLN A 220 11.31 -18.61 -3.79
N GLN A 221 12.33 -17.87 -4.25
CA GLN A 221 13.68 -17.94 -3.68
C GLN A 221 13.75 -17.37 -2.26
N GLU A 222 13.01 -16.30 -1.97
CA GLU A 222 12.93 -15.70 -0.63
C GLU A 222 12.11 -16.56 0.35
N SER A 223 11.22 -17.41 -0.14
CA SER A 223 10.37 -18.29 0.67
C SER A 223 10.99 -19.67 0.96
N GLU A 224 12.13 -20.04 0.36
CA GLU A 224 12.84 -21.26 0.75
C GLU A 224 13.50 -21.05 2.12
N PRO A 225 13.14 -21.86 3.16
CA PRO A 225 13.78 -21.74 4.46
C PRO A 225 15.26 -22.11 4.31
N GLU A 226 16.15 -21.22 4.77
CA GLU A 226 17.58 -21.55 4.91
C GLU A 226 17.67 -22.87 5.67
N SER A 227 18.09 -23.91 4.97
CA SER A 227 18.37 -25.23 5.54
C SER A 227 19.51 -25.08 6.52
N SER A 228 19.17 -24.80 7.77
CA SER A 228 20.11 -24.86 8.89
C SER A 228 20.61 -26.27 9.02
N ASN A 229 21.78 -26.51 8.47
CA ASN A 229 22.55 -27.73 8.61
C ASN A 229 23.01 -27.83 10.08
N ASN A 230 22.18 -28.37 10.95
CA ASN A 230 22.55 -28.72 12.31
C ASN A 230 22.61 -30.24 12.45
N ASN A 231 23.78 -30.77 12.10
CA ASN A 231 24.21 -32.12 12.44
C ASN A 231 24.50 -32.20 13.94
N GLY A 232 23.71 -32.94 14.69
CA GLY A 232 23.98 -33.16 16.13
C GLY A 232 23.09 -34.23 16.78
N ALA A 233 23.44 -35.48 16.56
CA ALA A 233 23.32 -36.66 17.47
C ALA A 233 22.02 -36.91 18.21
N SER A 234 21.38 -37.98 17.75
CA SER A 234 20.85 -39.14 18.49
C SER A 234 20.77 -39.04 20.02
N ASN A 235 19.60 -39.22 20.64
CA ASN A 235 19.40 -40.41 21.47
C ASN A 235 17.93 -40.78 21.69
N ASN A 236 17.73 -42.03 21.59
CA ASN A 236 16.55 -42.87 21.74
C ASN A 236 16.04 -42.87 23.21
N ASN A 237 14.75 -42.80 23.50
CA ASN A 237 14.09 -43.86 24.27
C ASN A 237 12.58 -43.73 24.31
N GLY A 238 11.92 -44.84 24.17
CA GLY A 238 10.53 -45.04 23.99
C GLY A 238 9.69 -44.99 25.26
N GLY A 239 8.39 -45.16 25.09
CA GLY A 239 7.45 -45.52 26.16
C GLY A 239 6.10 -44.86 26.09
N ASN A 240 5.24 -45.35 25.29
CA ASN A 240 3.89 -45.90 25.58
C ASN A 240 2.91 -45.18 26.52
N SER A 241 1.73 -45.02 25.98
CA SER A 241 0.37 -45.19 26.54
C SER A 241 -0.34 -44.07 27.29
N ASN A 242 -1.43 -43.73 26.66
CA ASN A 242 -2.84 -43.72 27.13
C ASN A 242 -3.38 -42.60 28.04
N ASN A 243 -4.37 -41.98 27.44
CA ASN A 243 -5.76 -41.79 27.95
C ASN A 243 -6.05 -40.65 28.94
N GLY A 244 -7.02 -39.86 28.56
CA GLY A 244 -8.03 -39.32 29.49
C GLY A 244 -8.08 -37.84 29.70
N GLY A 245 -8.95 -37.19 28.97
CA GLY A 245 -9.96 -36.27 29.49
C GLY A 245 -9.56 -35.08 30.34
N GLY A 246 -10.00 -33.91 29.95
CA GLY A 246 -10.25 -32.85 30.91
C GLY A 246 -9.75 -31.46 30.52
N ASN A 247 -10.61 -30.73 29.91
CA ASN A 247 -10.90 -29.29 29.92
C ASN A 247 -10.07 -28.41 30.87
N ASN A 248 -9.46 -27.36 30.39
CA ASN A 248 -9.61 -25.95 30.74
C ASN A 248 -8.34 -25.10 30.57
N GLY A 249 -8.45 -24.08 29.72
CA GLY A 249 -8.09 -22.71 30.04
C GLY A 249 -6.61 -22.32 30.10
N GLY A 250 -6.15 -21.63 29.07
CA GLY A 250 -4.92 -20.87 29.16
C GLY A 250 -4.54 -20.32 27.77
N GLY A 251 -4.86 -19.05 27.53
CA GLY A 251 -4.69 -18.43 26.22
C GLY A 251 -3.24 -18.36 25.80
N ASP A 252 -3.02 -18.82 24.60
CA ASP A 252 -1.85 -18.49 23.81
C ASP A 252 -2.37 -17.73 22.58
N THR A 253 -2.17 -16.40 22.59
CA THR A 253 -2.61 -15.50 21.54
C THR A 253 -1.55 -15.42 20.45
N SER A 254 -1.38 -16.51 19.73
CA SER A 254 -0.90 -16.44 18.37
C SER A 254 -2.11 -16.22 17.47
N PRO A 255 -2.12 -15.21 16.56
CA PRO A 255 -3.24 -15.05 15.65
C PRO A 255 -3.25 -16.22 14.65
N SER A 256 -3.96 -17.26 15.00
CA SER A 256 -4.40 -18.25 14.04
C SER A 256 -5.39 -17.55 13.13
N TYR A 257 -4.98 -17.24 11.92
CA TYR A 257 -5.89 -16.76 10.88
C TYR A 257 -6.90 -17.86 10.59
N SER A 258 -8.04 -17.75 11.27
CA SER A 258 -9.19 -18.57 10.97
C SER A 258 -9.71 -18.22 9.59
N THR A 259 -9.58 -19.11 8.63
CA THR A 259 -10.06 -19.02 7.26
C THR A 259 -11.59 -18.92 7.14
N ASN A 260 -12.32 -18.79 8.24
CA ASN A 260 -13.78 -18.97 8.29
C ASN A 260 -14.62 -17.69 8.44
N ASN A 261 -14.04 -16.49 8.35
CA ASN A 261 -14.81 -15.23 8.32
C ASN A 261 -14.50 -14.36 7.11
N TYR A 262 -13.97 -14.93 6.03
CA TYR A 262 -13.92 -14.26 4.77
C TYR A 262 -15.32 -14.30 4.16
N ILE A 263 -15.97 -13.14 4.11
CA ILE A 263 -17.11 -12.94 3.22
C ILE A 263 -16.47 -12.66 1.86
N PRO A 264 -16.55 -13.60 0.91
CA PRO A 264 -16.04 -13.35 -0.44
C PRO A 264 -16.72 -12.06 -0.91
N PRO A 265 -15.99 -11.14 -1.56
CA PRO A 265 -16.64 -10.02 -2.19
C PRO A 265 -17.69 -10.64 -3.09
N SER A 266 -18.96 -10.41 -2.77
CA SER A 266 -20.07 -10.86 -3.57
C SER A 266 -19.80 -10.38 -4.99
N GLY A 267 -20.39 -10.97 -6.01
CA GLY A 267 -20.25 -10.56 -7.41
C GLY A 267 -20.27 -9.05 -7.67
N SER A 268 -20.55 -8.25 -6.64
CA SER A 268 -20.59 -6.79 -6.68
C SER A 268 -19.25 -6.12 -6.97
N VAL A 269 -18.07 -6.60 -6.48
CA VAL A 269 -16.76 -6.01 -6.86
C VAL A 269 -16.52 -6.19 -8.35
N VAL A 270 -16.81 -7.39 -8.87
CA VAL A 270 -16.70 -7.70 -10.31
C VAL A 270 -17.73 -6.91 -11.11
N ASP A 271 -18.94 -6.73 -10.59
CA ASP A 271 -20.00 -5.99 -11.30
C ASP A 271 -19.65 -4.50 -11.39
N PHE A 272 -19.09 -3.91 -10.31
CA PHE A 272 -18.56 -2.56 -10.34
C PHE A 272 -17.40 -2.43 -11.34
N ALA A 273 -16.48 -3.37 -11.38
CA ALA A 273 -15.39 -3.36 -12.37
C ALA A 273 -15.94 -3.46 -13.80
N ARG A 274 -16.91 -4.32 -14.06
CA ARG A 274 -17.58 -4.45 -15.37
C ARG A 274 -18.29 -3.17 -15.80
N SER A 275 -18.88 -2.43 -14.86
CA SER A 275 -19.54 -1.15 -15.14
C SER A 275 -18.57 -0.08 -15.67
N GLN A 276 -17.28 -0.24 -15.44
CA GLN A 276 -16.24 0.70 -15.86
C GLN A 276 -15.55 0.28 -17.18
N ILE A 277 -15.89 -0.86 -17.78
CA ILE A 277 -15.34 -1.26 -19.07
C ILE A 277 -15.65 -0.17 -20.11
N GLY A 278 -14.59 0.26 -20.84
CA GLY A 278 -14.66 1.35 -21.81
C GLY A 278 -14.32 2.74 -21.25
N VAL A 279 -14.21 2.91 -19.94
CA VAL A 279 -13.73 4.17 -19.33
C VAL A 279 -12.26 4.37 -19.69
N PRO A 280 -11.85 5.56 -20.16
CA PRO A 280 -10.46 5.83 -20.51
C PRO A 280 -9.50 5.61 -19.33
N TYR A 281 -8.32 5.10 -19.63
CA TYR A 281 -7.21 5.17 -18.68
C TYR A 281 -6.83 6.63 -18.45
N GLU A 282 -6.79 7.06 -17.20
CA GLU A 282 -6.28 8.37 -16.81
C GLU A 282 -5.20 8.17 -15.73
N TRP A 283 -4.01 8.71 -15.96
CA TRP A 283 -2.91 8.58 -15.03
C TRP A 283 -3.21 9.30 -13.71
N GLY A 284 -3.10 8.61 -12.57
CA GLY A 284 -3.56 9.14 -11.28
C GLY A 284 -5.10 9.23 -11.15
N GLY A 285 -5.84 8.74 -12.14
CA GLY A 285 -7.30 8.80 -12.21
C GLY A 285 -7.98 7.90 -11.18
N SER A 286 -9.01 8.44 -10.52
CA SER A 286 -9.84 7.71 -9.54
C SER A 286 -11.33 8.03 -9.67
N THR A 287 -11.73 8.65 -10.79
CA THR A 287 -13.11 9.12 -11.00
C THR A 287 -13.85 8.14 -11.91
N PRO A 288 -14.82 7.37 -11.38
CA PRO A 288 -15.57 6.40 -12.18
C PRO A 288 -16.34 7.08 -13.32
N ASN A 289 -16.45 6.41 -14.45
CA ASN A 289 -17.07 6.88 -15.69
C ASN A 289 -16.40 8.09 -16.37
N VAL A 290 -15.27 8.57 -15.84
CA VAL A 290 -14.49 9.71 -16.36
C VAL A 290 -13.09 9.25 -16.74
N GLY A 291 -12.29 8.81 -15.76
CA GLY A 291 -10.92 8.35 -15.95
C GLY A 291 -10.41 7.59 -14.74
N LEU A 292 -9.77 6.45 -14.97
CA LEU A 292 -9.28 5.56 -13.92
C LEU A 292 -7.89 5.03 -14.30
N ASP A 293 -6.97 5.00 -13.31
CA ASP A 293 -5.79 4.15 -13.39
C ASP A 293 -6.07 2.75 -12.79
N CYS A 294 -5.11 1.85 -12.83
CA CYS A 294 -5.29 0.47 -12.38
C CYS A 294 -5.69 0.38 -10.90
N SER A 295 -5.00 1.12 -10.04
CA SER A 295 -5.24 1.11 -8.58
C SER A 295 -6.45 1.96 -8.19
N GLY A 296 -6.76 3.02 -8.93
CA GLY A 296 -7.98 3.80 -8.76
C GLY A 296 -9.23 2.98 -9.08
N LEU A 297 -9.19 2.17 -10.15
CA LEU A 297 -10.26 1.22 -10.49
C LEU A 297 -10.49 0.22 -9.34
N THR A 298 -9.45 -0.47 -8.89
CA THR A 298 -9.56 -1.50 -7.85
C THR A 298 -10.01 -0.92 -6.51
N SER A 299 -9.46 0.22 -6.09
CA SER A 299 -9.87 0.94 -4.87
C SER A 299 -11.34 1.34 -4.91
N TRP A 300 -11.78 1.91 -6.03
CA TRP A 300 -13.17 2.32 -6.18
C TRP A 300 -14.12 1.11 -6.14
N CYS A 301 -13.81 0.03 -6.86
CA CYS A 301 -14.64 -1.17 -6.88
C CYS A 301 -14.81 -1.78 -5.48
N TRP A 302 -13.71 -1.90 -4.73
CA TRP A 302 -13.74 -2.41 -3.36
C TRP A 302 -14.50 -1.51 -2.40
N GLN A 303 -14.27 -0.19 -2.47
CA GLN A 303 -14.97 0.79 -1.65
C GLN A 303 -16.49 0.75 -1.90
N GLN A 304 -16.93 0.66 -3.16
CA GLN A 304 -18.35 0.61 -3.49
C GLN A 304 -19.00 -0.71 -3.06
N ALA A 305 -18.31 -1.83 -3.24
CA ALA A 305 -18.86 -3.15 -2.96
C ALA A 305 -18.91 -3.49 -1.47
N THR A 306 -17.91 -3.07 -0.71
CA THR A 306 -17.66 -3.55 0.67
C THR A 306 -17.58 -2.45 1.71
N GLY A 307 -17.41 -1.18 1.30
CA GLY A 307 -17.10 -0.06 2.19
C GLY A 307 -15.66 -0.06 2.70
N ILE A 308 -14.81 -1.02 2.27
CA ILE A 308 -13.42 -1.14 2.71
C ILE A 308 -12.52 -0.30 1.80
N SER A 309 -11.71 0.59 2.39
CA SER A 309 -10.61 1.26 1.71
C SER A 309 -9.40 0.34 1.67
N ILE A 310 -8.96 -0.01 0.47
CA ILE A 310 -7.85 -0.96 0.26
C ILE A 310 -6.51 -0.27 -0.06
N GLY A 311 -6.50 1.06 -0.09
CA GLY A 311 -5.33 1.86 -0.47
C GLY A 311 -5.42 2.44 -1.87
N ARG A 312 -4.72 3.57 -2.10
CA ARG A 312 -4.79 4.28 -3.38
C ARG A 312 -3.83 3.72 -4.44
N THR A 313 -2.69 3.20 -4.02
CA THR A 313 -1.64 2.67 -4.89
C THR A 313 -1.59 1.15 -4.86
N ASP A 314 -0.97 0.54 -5.85
CA ASP A 314 -0.72 -0.91 -5.88
C ASP A 314 0.12 -1.37 -4.68
N GLY A 315 1.12 -0.58 -4.26
CA GLY A 315 1.94 -0.83 -3.08
C GLY A 315 1.13 -0.76 -1.78
N ALA A 316 0.27 0.27 -1.61
CA ALA A 316 -0.63 0.39 -0.48
C ALA A 316 -1.63 -0.77 -0.41
N GLN A 317 -2.19 -1.19 -1.56
CA GLN A 317 -3.09 -2.34 -1.65
C GLN A 317 -2.38 -3.63 -1.25
N TYR A 318 -1.14 -3.84 -1.74
CA TYR A 318 -0.34 -4.99 -1.34
C TYR A 318 -0.07 -5.01 0.17
N SER A 319 0.29 -3.86 0.74
CA SER A 319 0.63 -3.75 2.16
C SER A 319 -0.57 -3.92 3.08
N SER A 320 -1.74 -3.38 2.71
CA SER A 320 -2.97 -3.42 3.51
C SER A 320 -3.73 -4.74 3.42
N ALA A 321 -3.43 -5.59 2.42
CA ALA A 321 -4.12 -6.86 2.22
C ALA A 321 -3.93 -7.79 3.43
N ARG A 322 -5.04 -8.34 3.93
CA ARG A 322 -5.04 -9.32 5.02
C ARG A 322 -4.60 -10.71 4.58
N TRP A 323 -4.86 -11.03 3.33
CA TRP A 323 -4.40 -12.28 2.72
C TRP A 323 -3.70 -12.01 1.40
N ARG A 324 -2.57 -12.66 1.19
CA ARG A 324 -1.80 -12.68 -0.05
C ARG A 324 -1.53 -14.12 -0.39
N GLY A 325 -1.90 -14.54 -1.58
CA GLY A 325 -1.77 -15.94 -1.97
C GLY A 325 -1.49 -16.12 -3.46
N PRO A 326 -1.17 -17.35 -3.88
CA PRO A 326 -0.88 -17.66 -5.27
C PRO A 326 -2.12 -17.44 -6.15
N LEU A 327 -1.90 -17.16 -7.43
CA LEU A 327 -2.98 -16.97 -8.40
C LEU A 327 -3.91 -18.17 -8.50
N SER A 328 -3.40 -19.39 -8.24
CA SER A 328 -4.21 -20.63 -8.24
C SER A 328 -5.34 -20.63 -7.19
N GLU A 329 -5.23 -19.79 -6.16
CA GLU A 329 -6.25 -19.62 -5.11
C GLU A 329 -7.07 -18.33 -5.29
N ALA A 330 -6.82 -17.57 -6.37
CA ALA A 330 -7.56 -16.36 -6.66
C ALA A 330 -9.04 -16.66 -6.95
N GLN A 331 -9.90 -15.80 -6.45
CA GLN A 331 -11.36 -15.86 -6.59
C GLN A 331 -11.88 -14.58 -7.26
N PRO A 332 -13.04 -14.65 -7.93
CA PRO A 332 -13.66 -13.45 -8.47
C PRO A 332 -13.85 -12.36 -7.39
N GLY A 333 -13.37 -11.16 -7.68
CA GLY A 333 -13.38 -10.02 -6.76
C GLY A 333 -12.07 -9.77 -6.04
N ASP A 334 -11.14 -10.73 -5.99
CA ASP A 334 -9.79 -10.47 -5.49
C ASP A 334 -9.08 -9.45 -6.37
N VAL A 335 -8.13 -8.73 -5.79
CA VAL A 335 -7.21 -7.90 -6.55
C VAL A 335 -6.02 -8.75 -6.96
N LEU A 336 -5.79 -8.88 -8.25
CA LEU A 336 -4.57 -9.47 -8.81
C LEU A 336 -3.50 -8.39 -8.82
N TRP A 337 -2.29 -8.72 -8.36
CA TRP A 337 -1.21 -7.78 -8.13
C TRP A 337 0.10 -8.19 -8.80
N THR A 338 0.79 -7.21 -9.33
CA THR A 338 2.23 -7.19 -9.63
C THR A 338 2.76 -5.81 -9.30
N SER A 339 4.08 -5.65 -9.16
CA SER A 339 4.65 -4.33 -8.88
C SER A 339 4.31 -3.34 -10.00
N GLY A 340 3.65 -2.22 -9.65
CA GLY A 340 3.22 -1.18 -10.57
C GLY A 340 1.89 -1.46 -11.28
N HIS A 341 1.21 -2.59 -11.03
CA HIS A 341 -0.07 -2.87 -11.69
C HIS A 341 -1.00 -3.77 -10.88
N VAL A 342 -2.30 -3.49 -10.98
CA VAL A 342 -3.37 -4.27 -10.33
C VAL A 342 -4.59 -4.42 -11.24
N GLY A 343 -5.42 -5.44 -10.96
CA GLY A 343 -6.69 -5.66 -11.64
C GLY A 343 -7.67 -6.46 -10.79
N ILE A 344 -8.95 -6.43 -11.10
CA ILE A 344 -9.99 -7.20 -10.41
C ILE A 344 -10.13 -8.57 -11.07
N CYS A 345 -9.91 -9.63 -10.33
CA CYS A 345 -10.11 -11.00 -10.75
C CYS A 345 -11.58 -11.25 -11.12
N THR A 346 -11.83 -11.83 -12.31
CA THR A 346 -13.20 -12.14 -12.79
C THR A 346 -13.48 -13.63 -12.87
N SER A 347 -12.44 -14.47 -12.82
CA SER A 347 -12.57 -15.93 -12.83
C SER A 347 -11.68 -16.60 -11.80
N ALA A 348 -12.04 -17.81 -11.38
CA ALA A 348 -11.21 -18.58 -10.44
C ALA A 348 -9.79 -18.79 -10.99
N SER A 349 -8.83 -18.87 -10.08
CA SER A 349 -7.41 -19.06 -10.39
C SER A 349 -6.77 -17.92 -11.22
N GLY A 350 -7.35 -16.72 -11.15
CA GLY A 350 -6.80 -15.53 -11.83
C GLY A 350 -6.78 -15.62 -13.36
N GLY A 351 -7.60 -16.50 -13.95
CA GLY A 351 -7.60 -16.77 -15.39
C GLY A 351 -8.13 -15.61 -16.24
N SER A 352 -8.94 -14.72 -15.68
CA SER A 352 -9.36 -13.46 -16.31
C SER A 352 -9.54 -12.37 -15.26
N TYR A 353 -9.41 -11.12 -15.70
CA TYR A 353 -9.47 -9.95 -14.84
C TYR A 353 -9.88 -8.70 -15.61
N ILE A 354 -10.37 -7.68 -14.88
CA ILE A 354 -10.65 -6.36 -15.41
C ILE A 354 -9.61 -5.39 -14.85
N HIS A 355 -9.01 -4.60 -15.72
CA HIS A 355 -8.00 -3.61 -15.36
C HIS A 355 -8.08 -2.34 -16.22
N ALA A 356 -7.47 -1.26 -15.76
CA ALA A 356 -7.14 -0.08 -16.56
C ALA A 356 -5.68 -0.22 -17.03
N PRO A 357 -5.43 -0.54 -18.32
CA PRO A 357 -4.12 -1.05 -18.74
C PRO A 357 -3.01 0.02 -18.75
N GLN A 358 -3.19 1.07 -19.56
CA GLN A 358 -2.19 2.12 -19.80
C GLN A 358 -2.82 3.32 -20.52
N PRO A 359 -2.13 4.47 -20.57
CA PRO A 359 -2.57 5.63 -21.36
C PRO A 359 -2.93 5.26 -22.80
N GLY A 360 -4.03 5.83 -23.30
CA GLY A 360 -4.54 5.57 -24.62
C GLY A 360 -5.44 4.36 -24.76
N GLN A 361 -5.54 3.54 -23.73
CA GLN A 361 -6.45 2.42 -23.66
C GLN A 361 -7.62 2.69 -22.71
N THR A 362 -8.57 1.80 -22.68
CA THR A 362 -9.73 1.88 -21.78
C THR A 362 -9.72 0.71 -20.82
N VAL A 363 -10.45 0.84 -19.72
CA VAL A 363 -10.75 -0.30 -18.84
C VAL A 363 -11.29 -1.45 -19.67
N CYS A 364 -10.68 -2.62 -19.55
CA CYS A 364 -11.05 -3.81 -20.33
C CYS A 364 -10.89 -5.08 -19.50
N GLU A 365 -11.55 -6.15 -19.96
CA GLU A 365 -11.31 -7.50 -19.46
C GLU A 365 -10.19 -8.16 -20.26
N SER A 366 -9.28 -8.85 -19.58
CA SER A 366 -8.13 -9.54 -20.14
C SER A 366 -7.91 -10.88 -19.45
N SER A 367 -7.18 -11.78 -20.11
CA SER A 367 -6.75 -13.06 -19.56
C SER A 367 -5.24 -13.28 -19.70
N TRP A 368 -4.51 -12.21 -19.98
CA TRP A 368 -3.08 -12.30 -20.20
C TRP A 368 -2.32 -12.48 -18.86
N PRO A 369 -1.35 -13.42 -18.75
CA PRO A 369 -0.63 -13.65 -17.52
C PRO A 369 0.38 -12.51 -17.25
N GLN A 370 0.07 -11.65 -16.28
CA GLN A 370 0.92 -10.53 -15.89
C GLN A 370 0.97 -10.30 -14.38
N PHE A 371 0.18 -11.04 -13.60
CA PHE A 371 0.13 -10.88 -12.15
C PHE A 371 0.92 -11.95 -11.42
N VAL A 372 1.36 -11.63 -10.20
CA VAL A 372 2.23 -12.46 -9.36
C VAL A 372 1.43 -13.15 -8.26
N CYS A 373 0.48 -12.45 -7.66
CA CYS A 373 -0.33 -12.96 -6.55
C CYS A 373 -1.74 -12.35 -6.55
N ALA A 374 -2.59 -12.88 -5.69
CA ALA A 374 -3.91 -12.35 -5.39
C ALA A 374 -3.96 -11.76 -3.98
N LEU A 375 -4.69 -10.66 -3.83
CA LEU A 375 -4.87 -9.91 -2.59
C LEU A 375 -6.32 -9.92 -2.15
N ARG A 376 -6.57 -9.93 -0.82
CA ARG A 376 -7.91 -10.01 -0.22
C ARG A 376 -7.93 -9.30 1.14
N TRP A 377 -9.04 -8.62 1.51
CA TRP A 377 -9.24 -7.88 2.77
C TRP A 377 -10.34 -8.37 3.66
#